data_508f5190e041b0c2be59cfdf2f36bc56
#
_entry.id   508f5190e041b0c2be59cfdf2f36bc56
#
_cell.length_a   1.000
_cell.length_b   1.000
_cell.length_c   1.000
_cell.angle_alpha   90.00
_cell.angle_beta   90.00
_cell.angle_gamma   90.00
#
_symmetry.space_group_name_H-M   'P 1'
#
loop_
_entity.id
_entity.type
_entity.pdbx_description
1 polymer ?
#
loop_
_entity_poly.entity_id
_entity_poly.type
_entity_poly.pdbx_seq_one_letter_code
_entity_poly.pdbx_strand_id
1 'polypeptide(L)'
;MHLEWSPQQLEIRERFRQFARTEIAPGAARRDREGSFDHDLWKRLADTGLWRLLRRREPGGDPGALWDFLAAFEGLSSAAEDFGLIMSVIAHAGLLEVLLQHGTEAQRREQLQRLMSGSVGATAATEPGGGSHIANLKTAATPVEGGYVLTGDKVHITNAPIADHLLIVGRIPSLGRQDITLFLVARGQPGVALGPGEDLLGQRSSPTGPIELRDARVTAADFVGEPGNGLATLYSFLSFDRLMYGIAVAGVLEPVIERAMARISSRIAFGVPLAEHEYIQEKLVDMKLTMETSRWLAYSAAAELCRANPASSMQASLAKLAASEGMVRAGLELIQLFGHEGYDRASGIERVLRDATALRLAGGTTEMQKKNIFKHLSLSTLGPQHHAKNDGSR
;
A
#
# COMPACT_ATOMS: atom_id res chain seq x y z
N MET A 1 -12.23 -7.32 -22.95
CA MET A 1 -11.53 -6.53 -21.92
C MET A 1 -10.48 -5.73 -22.68
N HIS A 2 -10.61 -4.41 -22.76
CA HIS A 2 -9.52 -3.57 -23.24
C HIS A 2 -8.47 -3.50 -22.13
N LEU A 3 -7.29 -4.03 -22.40
CA LEU A 3 -6.18 -4.11 -21.45
C LEU A 3 -5.16 -2.96 -21.66
N GLU A 4 -5.48 -2.03 -22.54
CA GLU A 4 -4.63 -0.89 -22.85
C GLU A 4 -5.18 0.38 -22.20
N TRP A 5 -4.28 1.26 -21.76
CA TRP A 5 -4.63 2.59 -21.31
C TRP A 5 -5.31 3.37 -22.42
N SER A 6 -6.40 4.08 -22.12
CA SER A 6 -6.96 5.05 -23.04
C SER A 6 -5.98 6.21 -23.29
N PRO A 7 -6.11 6.97 -24.39
CA PRO A 7 -5.27 8.15 -24.64
C PRO A 7 -5.24 9.11 -23.44
N GLN A 8 -6.39 9.36 -22.81
CA GLN A 8 -6.48 10.19 -21.61
C GLN A 8 -5.70 9.62 -20.43
N GLN A 9 -5.74 8.31 -20.22
CA GLN A 9 -4.99 7.63 -19.15
C GLN A 9 -3.49 7.65 -19.41
N LEU A 10 -3.06 7.54 -20.67
CA LEU A 10 -1.65 7.71 -21.05
C LEU A 10 -1.16 9.13 -20.76
N GLU A 11 -1.95 10.16 -21.04
CA GLU A 11 -1.64 11.55 -20.69
C GLU A 11 -1.53 11.74 -19.16
N ILE A 12 -2.47 11.16 -18.40
CA ILE A 12 -2.42 11.17 -16.94
C ILE A 12 -1.15 10.48 -16.45
N ARG A 13 -0.83 9.29 -16.95
CA ARG A 13 0.37 8.52 -16.59
C ARG A 13 1.64 9.32 -16.85
N GLU A 14 1.76 9.93 -18.03
CA GLU A 14 2.95 10.72 -18.38
C GLU A 14 3.08 11.98 -17.54
N ARG A 15 1.99 12.68 -17.25
CA ARG A 15 2.00 13.85 -16.36
C ARG A 15 2.55 13.50 -14.96
N PHE A 16 2.11 12.40 -14.38
CA PHE A 16 2.59 11.98 -13.06
C PHE A 16 4.00 11.39 -13.10
N ARG A 17 4.38 10.75 -14.19
CA ARG A 17 5.77 10.33 -14.46
C ARG A 17 6.71 11.55 -14.51
N GLN A 18 6.32 12.60 -15.21
CA GLN A 18 7.10 13.82 -15.28
C GLN A 18 7.22 14.50 -13.90
N PHE A 19 6.13 14.60 -13.15
CA PHE A 19 6.17 15.11 -11.78
C PHE A 19 7.13 14.30 -10.90
N ALA A 20 7.07 12.98 -10.96
CA ALA A 20 7.98 12.13 -10.20
C ALA A 20 9.45 12.37 -10.57
N ARG A 21 9.74 12.50 -11.86
CA ARG A 21 11.09 12.74 -12.38
C ARG A 21 11.66 14.08 -11.92
N THR A 22 10.85 15.15 -11.92
CA THR A 22 11.32 16.50 -11.62
C THR A 22 11.27 16.87 -10.15
N GLU A 23 10.29 16.35 -9.41
CA GLU A 23 10.04 16.76 -8.03
C GLU A 23 10.45 15.71 -7.00
N ILE A 24 10.28 14.40 -7.31
CA ILE A 24 10.49 13.32 -6.33
C ILE A 24 11.90 12.75 -6.43
N ALA A 25 12.32 12.31 -7.60
CA ALA A 25 13.58 11.60 -7.82
C ALA A 25 14.82 12.37 -7.34
N PRO A 26 14.95 13.69 -7.55
CA PRO A 26 16.16 14.42 -7.14
C PRO A 26 16.46 14.36 -5.63
N GLY A 27 15.44 14.21 -4.79
CA GLY A 27 15.61 14.12 -3.33
C GLY A 27 15.63 12.69 -2.77
N ALA A 28 15.38 11.66 -3.59
CA ALA A 28 15.15 10.29 -3.15
C ALA A 28 16.32 9.70 -2.34
N ALA A 29 17.55 9.85 -2.84
CA ALA A 29 18.75 9.35 -2.15
C ALA A 29 19.01 10.04 -0.81
N ARG A 30 18.70 11.34 -0.68
CA ARG A 30 18.81 12.08 0.57
C ARG A 30 17.78 11.59 1.58
N ARG A 31 16.52 11.50 1.18
CA ARG A 31 15.43 11.03 2.06
C ARG A 31 15.67 9.60 2.56
N ASP A 32 16.18 8.69 1.72
CA ASP A 32 16.56 7.32 2.13
C ASP A 32 17.69 7.36 3.17
N ARG A 33 18.78 8.12 2.95
CA ARG A 33 19.89 8.22 3.91
C ARG A 33 19.46 8.77 5.26
N GLU A 34 18.67 9.84 5.24
CA GLU A 34 18.24 10.56 6.44
C GLU A 34 17.05 9.86 7.14
N GLY A 35 16.35 8.96 6.48
CA GLY A 35 15.10 8.41 6.99
C GLY A 35 14.03 9.50 7.15
N SER A 36 13.98 10.46 6.23
CA SER A 36 13.17 11.67 6.37
C SER A 36 12.00 11.70 5.40
N PHE A 37 10.86 12.23 5.85
CA PHE A 37 9.70 12.54 5.03
C PHE A 37 9.71 14.02 4.62
N ASP A 38 9.33 14.30 3.38
CA ASP A 38 9.30 15.65 2.83
C ASP A 38 7.85 16.16 2.75
N HIS A 39 7.44 16.93 3.77
CA HIS A 39 6.08 17.48 3.87
C HIS A 39 5.76 18.48 2.73
N ASP A 40 6.73 19.24 2.27
CA ASP A 40 6.52 20.20 1.17
C ASP A 40 6.30 19.44 -0.15
N LEU A 41 7.08 18.40 -0.39
CA LEU A 41 6.88 17.53 -1.53
C LEU A 41 5.50 16.85 -1.49
N TRP A 42 5.07 16.38 -0.31
CA TRP A 42 3.76 15.78 -0.12
C TRP A 42 2.63 16.75 -0.46
N LYS A 43 2.75 17.98 -0.03
CA LYS A 43 1.78 19.03 -0.37
C LYS A 43 1.76 19.33 -1.87
N ARG A 44 2.94 19.46 -2.51
CA ARG A 44 3.01 19.61 -3.97
C ARG A 44 2.38 18.43 -4.71
N LEU A 45 2.56 17.19 -4.20
CA LEU A 45 1.90 16.00 -4.75
C LEU A 45 0.38 16.10 -4.65
N ALA A 46 -0.15 16.54 -3.51
CA ALA A 46 -1.59 16.77 -3.35
C ALA A 46 -2.12 17.84 -4.33
N ASP A 47 -1.36 18.91 -4.54
CA ASP A 47 -1.70 20.00 -5.46
C ASP A 47 -1.76 19.56 -6.93
N THR A 48 -1.10 18.45 -7.32
CA THR A 48 -1.26 17.84 -8.65
C THR A 48 -2.68 17.34 -8.94
N GLY A 49 -3.49 17.17 -7.90
CA GLY A 49 -4.82 16.59 -7.99
C GLY A 49 -4.86 15.05 -7.99
N LEU A 50 -3.78 14.37 -7.61
CA LEU A 50 -3.72 12.90 -7.53
C LEU A 50 -4.91 12.31 -6.78
N TRP A 51 -5.20 12.83 -5.59
CA TRP A 51 -6.26 12.32 -4.73
C TRP A 51 -7.67 12.59 -5.28
N ARG A 52 -7.84 13.63 -6.10
CA ARG A 52 -9.13 13.95 -6.75
C ARG A 52 -9.53 12.90 -7.79
N LEU A 53 -8.58 12.16 -8.34
CA LEU A 53 -8.88 11.04 -9.24
C LEU A 53 -9.63 9.93 -8.50
N LEU A 54 -9.32 9.68 -7.22
CA LEU A 54 -10.08 8.74 -6.38
C LEU A 54 -11.48 9.26 -6.02
N ARG A 55 -11.65 10.57 -5.82
CA ARG A 55 -12.94 11.15 -5.40
C ARG A 55 -14.10 10.81 -6.35
N ARG A 56 -13.84 10.65 -7.63
CA ARG A 56 -14.85 10.24 -8.62
C ARG A 56 -15.45 8.85 -8.34
N ARG A 57 -14.92 8.10 -7.39
CA ARG A 57 -15.37 6.78 -6.94
C ARG A 57 -16.35 6.83 -5.75
N GLU A 58 -16.77 8.00 -5.30
CA GLU A 58 -17.83 8.11 -4.28
C GLU A 58 -19.06 7.29 -4.69
N PRO A 59 -19.90 6.83 -3.74
CA PRO A 59 -21.12 6.10 -4.05
C PRO A 59 -22.00 6.85 -5.07
N GLY A 60 -22.34 6.16 -6.17
CA GLY A 60 -23.04 6.77 -7.31
C GLY A 60 -22.14 7.48 -8.33
N GLY A 61 -20.81 7.51 -8.10
CA GLY A 61 -19.82 8.04 -9.03
C GLY A 61 -19.41 7.05 -10.13
N ASP A 62 -18.26 7.31 -10.74
CA ASP A 62 -17.71 6.53 -11.85
C ASP A 62 -16.76 5.41 -11.37
N PRO A 63 -17.16 4.14 -11.43
CA PRO A 63 -16.28 3.03 -11.09
C PRO A 63 -14.99 3.00 -11.94
N GLY A 64 -15.04 3.53 -13.17
CA GLY A 64 -13.89 3.64 -14.07
C GLY A 64 -12.82 4.63 -13.61
N ALA A 65 -13.14 5.52 -12.67
CA ALA A 65 -12.19 6.47 -12.11
C ALA A 65 -10.99 5.82 -11.39
N LEU A 66 -11.11 4.55 -10.97
CA LEU A 66 -9.97 3.77 -10.48
C LEU A 66 -8.84 3.71 -11.50
N TRP A 67 -9.17 3.52 -12.77
CA TRP A 67 -8.17 3.41 -13.84
C TRP A 67 -7.39 4.70 -14.05
N ASP A 68 -8.03 5.86 -13.94
CA ASP A 68 -7.35 7.16 -14.02
C ASP A 68 -6.35 7.33 -12.86
N PHE A 69 -6.77 6.92 -11.65
CA PHE A 69 -5.88 6.93 -10.48
C PHE A 69 -4.73 5.92 -10.62
N LEU A 70 -4.99 4.70 -11.11
CA LEU A 70 -3.95 3.70 -11.33
C LEU A 70 -2.96 4.13 -12.41
N ALA A 71 -3.41 4.79 -13.48
CA ALA A 71 -2.53 5.36 -14.49
C ALA A 71 -1.61 6.44 -13.88
N ALA A 72 -2.17 7.35 -13.06
CA ALA A 72 -1.39 8.34 -12.34
C ALA A 72 -0.36 7.70 -11.40
N PHE A 73 -0.79 6.70 -10.63
CA PHE A 73 0.05 6.03 -9.65
C PHE A 73 1.15 5.18 -10.31
N GLU A 74 0.88 4.50 -11.42
CA GLU A 74 1.90 3.80 -12.20
C GLU A 74 2.91 4.78 -12.79
N GLY A 75 2.45 5.90 -13.34
CA GLY A 75 3.32 6.98 -13.81
C GLY A 75 4.23 7.51 -12.69
N LEU A 76 3.65 7.79 -11.53
CA LEU A 76 4.40 8.24 -10.34
C LEU A 76 5.48 7.22 -9.95
N SER A 77 5.10 5.93 -9.84
CA SER A 77 6.00 4.85 -9.44
C SER A 77 7.14 4.62 -10.43
N SER A 78 6.90 4.87 -11.73
CA SER A 78 7.88 4.63 -12.79
C SER A 78 9.04 5.62 -12.85
N ALA A 79 9.00 6.70 -12.06
CA ALA A 79 10.06 7.71 -12.09
C ALA A 79 10.40 8.32 -10.73
N ALA A 80 9.77 7.87 -9.63
CA ALA A 80 9.98 8.44 -8.31
C ALA A 80 11.37 8.13 -7.73
N GLU A 81 11.95 6.99 -8.04
CA GLU A 81 13.19 6.47 -7.42
C GLU A 81 13.14 6.47 -5.88
N ASP A 82 11.95 6.55 -5.31
CA ASP A 82 11.67 6.66 -3.88
C ASP A 82 10.51 5.74 -3.50
N PHE A 83 10.82 4.47 -3.28
CA PHE A 83 9.78 3.49 -2.97
C PHE A 83 9.13 3.75 -1.60
N GLY A 84 9.85 4.34 -0.65
CA GLY A 84 9.27 4.73 0.63
C GLY A 84 8.15 5.76 0.45
N LEU A 85 8.35 6.82 -0.33
CA LEU A 85 7.29 7.78 -0.63
C LEU A 85 6.09 7.10 -1.32
N ILE A 86 6.34 6.16 -2.24
CA ILE A 86 5.28 5.37 -2.88
C ILE A 86 4.48 4.56 -1.85
N MET A 87 5.12 4.01 -0.82
CA MET A 87 4.42 3.32 0.27
C MET A 87 3.56 4.27 1.10
N SER A 88 4.06 5.48 1.38
CA SER A 88 3.24 6.52 2.04
C SER A 88 2.01 6.90 1.20
N VAL A 89 2.15 6.94 -0.12
CA VAL A 89 1.03 7.16 -1.07
C VAL A 89 0.01 6.02 -0.97
N ILE A 90 0.46 4.76 -0.94
CA ILE A 90 -0.44 3.59 -0.81
C ILE A 90 -1.22 3.66 0.50
N ALA A 91 -0.54 3.87 1.62
CA ALA A 91 -1.17 3.93 2.94
C ALA A 91 -2.21 5.06 3.04
N HIS A 92 -1.89 6.23 2.49
CA HIS A 92 -2.81 7.36 2.43
C HIS A 92 -4.00 7.12 1.52
N ALA A 93 -3.77 6.60 0.30
CA ALA A 93 -4.82 6.27 -0.65
C ALA A 93 -5.81 5.26 -0.06
N GLY A 94 -5.32 4.33 0.75
CA GLY A 94 -6.14 3.37 1.46
C GLY A 94 -7.14 4.00 2.44
N LEU A 95 -6.71 4.98 3.23
CA LEU A 95 -7.62 5.73 4.09
C LEU A 95 -8.64 6.53 3.27
N LEU A 96 -8.19 7.17 2.18
CA LEU A 96 -9.10 7.88 1.28
C LEU A 96 -10.18 6.94 0.72
N GLU A 97 -9.81 5.75 0.25
CA GLU A 97 -10.75 4.77 -0.29
C GLU A 97 -11.80 4.34 0.76
N VAL A 98 -11.36 4.09 2.01
CA VAL A 98 -12.29 3.74 3.10
C VAL A 98 -13.27 4.89 3.36
N LEU A 99 -12.81 6.14 3.43
CA LEU A 99 -13.67 7.29 3.68
C LEU A 99 -14.62 7.57 2.49
N LEU A 100 -14.16 7.38 1.25
CA LEU A 100 -14.98 7.52 0.06
C LEU A 100 -16.15 6.53 0.07
N GLN A 101 -15.90 5.27 0.42
CA GLN A 101 -16.91 4.21 0.34
C GLN A 101 -17.80 4.13 1.59
N HIS A 102 -17.25 4.40 2.78
CA HIS A 102 -17.90 4.12 4.06
C HIS A 102 -18.00 5.31 5.00
N GLY A 103 -17.34 6.44 4.69
CA GLY A 103 -17.43 7.65 5.49
C GLY A 103 -18.83 8.27 5.49
N THR A 104 -19.20 8.93 6.56
CA THR A 104 -20.43 9.76 6.61
C THR A 104 -20.28 10.97 5.67
N GLU A 105 -21.38 11.62 5.35
CA GLU A 105 -21.36 12.86 4.55
C GLU A 105 -20.49 13.95 5.21
N ALA A 106 -20.56 14.07 6.54
CA ALA A 106 -19.74 15.02 7.30
C ALA A 106 -18.25 14.68 7.19
N GLN A 107 -17.87 13.39 7.35
CA GLN A 107 -16.48 12.94 7.20
C GLN A 107 -15.95 13.16 5.79
N ARG A 108 -16.76 12.90 4.75
CA ARG A 108 -16.36 13.17 3.35
C ARG A 108 -16.20 14.67 3.09
N ARG A 109 -17.07 15.51 3.65
CA ARG A 109 -16.97 16.95 3.44
C ARG A 109 -15.78 17.58 4.16
N GLU A 110 -15.42 17.11 5.35
CA GLU A 110 -14.41 17.75 6.20
C GLU A 110 -13.06 17.01 6.16
N GLN A 111 -13.01 15.77 6.65
CA GLN A 111 -11.75 15.04 6.81
C GLN A 111 -11.18 14.60 5.46
N LEU A 112 -12.03 14.06 4.58
CA LEU A 112 -11.59 13.67 3.24
C LEU A 112 -11.07 14.88 2.45
N GLN A 113 -11.72 16.04 2.56
CA GLN A 113 -11.24 17.26 1.89
C GLN A 113 -9.85 17.69 2.41
N ARG A 114 -9.61 17.62 3.72
CA ARG A 114 -8.30 17.94 4.31
C ARG A 114 -7.21 16.96 3.82
N LEU A 115 -7.51 15.66 3.83
CA LEU A 115 -6.61 14.62 3.34
C LEU A 115 -6.26 14.83 1.85
N MET A 116 -7.24 15.16 1.02
CA MET A 116 -7.01 15.47 -0.40
C MET A 116 -6.22 16.77 -0.63
N SER A 117 -6.14 17.65 0.36
CA SER A 117 -5.42 18.93 0.30
C SER A 117 -4.03 18.88 0.94
N GLY A 118 -3.53 17.69 1.30
CA GLY A 118 -2.16 17.48 1.76
C GLY A 118 -2.01 17.10 3.24
N SER A 119 -3.10 16.99 4.03
CA SER A 119 -3.03 16.28 5.31
C SER A 119 -2.67 14.81 5.09
N VAL A 120 -1.93 14.24 6.02
CA VAL A 120 -1.46 12.85 5.90
C VAL A 120 -2.41 11.91 6.64
N GLY A 121 -2.74 10.78 5.99
CA GLY A 121 -3.57 9.74 6.57
C GLY A 121 -2.80 8.45 6.85
N ALA A 122 -3.20 7.72 7.90
CA ALA A 122 -2.70 6.41 8.24
C ALA A 122 -3.83 5.45 8.66
N THR A 123 -3.68 4.16 8.36
CA THR A 123 -4.60 3.10 8.81
C THR A 123 -3.91 2.20 9.81
N ALA A 124 -4.42 2.14 11.03
CA ALA A 124 -3.79 1.49 12.18
C ALA A 124 -4.55 0.21 12.58
N ALA A 125 -4.07 -0.93 12.08
CA ALA A 125 -4.62 -2.24 12.41
C ALA A 125 -3.71 -3.08 13.31
N THR A 126 -2.39 -3.07 13.06
CA THR A 126 -1.40 -3.94 13.72
C THR A 126 -1.18 -3.56 15.18
N GLU A 127 -1.10 -4.57 16.07
CA GLU A 127 -0.87 -4.41 17.50
C GLU A 127 0.36 -5.20 17.98
N PRO A 128 0.95 -4.84 19.14
CA PRO A 128 1.95 -5.68 19.80
C PRO A 128 1.40 -7.10 20.00
N GLY A 129 2.12 -8.10 19.46
CA GLY A 129 1.73 -9.51 19.58
C GLY A 129 0.86 -10.06 18.46
N GLY A 130 0.49 -9.26 17.43
CA GLY A 130 -0.22 -9.81 16.28
C GLY A 130 -0.49 -8.84 15.15
N GLY A 131 0.08 -9.10 13.96
CA GLY A 131 -0.22 -8.36 12.72
C GLY A 131 -1.11 -9.16 11.76
N SER A 132 -0.91 -10.47 11.66
CA SER A 132 -1.61 -11.32 10.68
C SER A 132 -3.03 -11.72 11.12
N HIS A 133 -3.33 -11.71 12.41
CA HIS A 133 -4.64 -12.09 12.96
C HIS A 133 -5.40 -10.85 13.47
N ILE A 134 -5.84 -10.02 12.55
CA ILE A 134 -6.53 -8.75 12.86
C ILE A 134 -7.81 -8.97 13.71
N ALA A 135 -8.49 -10.11 13.56
CA ALA A 135 -9.68 -10.41 14.34
C ALA A 135 -9.41 -10.56 15.87
N ASN A 136 -8.16 -10.73 16.27
CA ASN A 136 -7.76 -10.89 17.70
C ASN A 136 -7.15 -9.62 18.30
N LEU A 137 -7.46 -8.45 17.76
CA LEU A 137 -6.98 -7.17 18.28
C LEU A 137 -7.52 -6.88 19.68
N LYS A 138 -6.75 -6.08 20.44
CA LYS A 138 -7.05 -5.74 21.86
C LYS A 138 -7.52 -4.29 22.03
N THR A 139 -7.20 -3.40 21.08
CA THR A 139 -7.68 -2.00 21.11
C THR A 139 -9.19 -1.99 21.21
N ALA A 140 -9.73 -1.40 22.28
CA ALA A 140 -11.15 -1.45 22.60
C ALA A 140 -11.72 -0.06 22.91
N ALA A 141 -12.94 0.16 22.48
CA ALA A 141 -13.77 1.30 22.83
C ALA A 141 -14.76 0.87 23.91
N THR A 142 -14.62 1.45 25.11
CA THR A 142 -15.50 1.19 26.26
C THR A 142 -16.54 2.30 26.36
N PRO A 143 -17.84 1.98 26.54
CA PRO A 143 -18.89 2.98 26.68
C PRO A 143 -18.68 3.89 27.88
N VAL A 144 -18.90 5.20 27.69
CA VAL A 144 -18.93 6.22 28.73
C VAL A 144 -20.08 7.19 28.45
N GLU A 145 -20.38 8.09 29.36
CA GLU A 145 -21.37 9.13 29.13
C GLU A 145 -21.01 9.98 27.89
N GLY A 146 -21.90 10.04 26.92
CA GLY A 146 -21.76 10.79 25.68
C GLY A 146 -20.89 10.14 24.61
N GLY A 147 -20.50 8.86 24.76
CA GLY A 147 -19.72 8.16 23.72
C GLY A 147 -18.91 6.98 24.23
N TYR A 148 -17.65 6.93 23.84
CA TYR A 148 -16.73 5.85 24.19
C TYR A 148 -15.32 6.41 24.51
N VAL A 149 -14.54 5.65 25.26
CA VAL A 149 -13.09 5.84 25.39
C VAL A 149 -12.36 4.71 24.68
N LEU A 150 -11.45 5.06 23.79
CA LEU A 150 -10.66 4.12 22.98
C LEU A 150 -9.28 3.97 23.62
N THR A 151 -8.92 2.74 23.98
CA THR A 151 -7.66 2.42 24.64
C THR A 151 -6.99 1.24 23.94
N GLY A 152 -5.67 1.33 23.73
CA GLY A 152 -4.86 0.29 23.10
C GLY A 152 -3.57 0.82 22.49
N ASP A 153 -2.80 -0.08 21.89
CA ASP A 153 -1.52 0.23 21.26
C ASP A 153 -1.50 -0.29 19.82
N LYS A 154 -1.04 0.53 18.91
CA LYS A 154 -0.78 0.15 17.51
C LYS A 154 0.71 0.29 17.22
N VAL A 155 1.27 -0.62 16.42
CA VAL A 155 2.69 -0.65 16.09
C VAL A 155 2.91 -0.84 14.60
N HIS A 156 4.06 -0.41 14.11
CA HIS A 156 4.46 -0.56 12.71
C HIS A 156 3.46 0.07 11.73
N ILE A 157 2.90 1.22 12.11
CA ILE A 157 1.88 1.89 11.29
C ILE A 157 2.55 2.88 10.34
N THR A 158 2.44 2.60 9.05
CA THR A 158 2.92 3.47 7.97
C THR A 158 2.25 4.84 8.07
N ASN A 159 3.02 5.89 7.95
CA ASN A 159 2.64 7.30 8.12
C ASN A 159 2.28 7.72 9.56
N ALA A 160 2.18 6.84 10.55
CA ALA A 160 1.75 7.24 11.90
C ALA A 160 2.53 8.43 12.47
N PRO A 161 3.87 8.48 12.41
CA PRO A 161 4.62 9.59 13.00
C PRO A 161 4.27 10.96 12.42
N ILE A 162 3.74 11.00 11.20
CA ILE A 162 3.42 12.22 10.44
C ILE A 162 1.93 12.40 10.17
N ALA A 163 1.07 11.45 10.54
CA ALA A 163 -0.35 11.45 10.21
C ALA A 163 -1.11 12.58 10.92
N ASP A 164 -2.01 13.24 10.20
CA ASP A 164 -2.98 14.20 10.73
C ASP A 164 -4.29 13.51 11.10
N HIS A 165 -4.64 12.44 10.36
CA HIS A 165 -5.83 11.62 10.58
C HIS A 165 -5.46 10.14 10.59
N LEU A 166 -6.07 9.41 11.52
CA LEU A 166 -5.80 8.00 11.79
C LEU A 166 -7.10 7.20 11.73
N LEU A 167 -7.14 6.17 10.89
CA LEU A 167 -8.19 5.17 10.92
C LEU A 167 -7.76 4.04 11.86
N ILE A 168 -8.31 4.01 13.05
CA ILE A 168 -8.01 3.00 14.06
C ILE A 168 -8.95 1.81 13.91
N VAL A 169 -8.40 0.62 13.73
CA VAL A 169 -9.16 -0.63 13.82
C VAL A 169 -9.22 -1.04 15.28
N GLY A 170 -10.41 -1.00 15.87
CA GLY A 170 -10.64 -1.35 17.26
C GLY A 170 -11.89 -2.21 17.40
N ARG A 171 -12.30 -2.47 18.63
CA ARG A 171 -13.52 -3.23 18.91
C ARG A 171 -14.41 -2.50 19.91
N ILE A 172 -15.70 -2.75 19.84
CA ILE A 172 -16.69 -2.36 20.84
C ILE A 172 -17.20 -3.65 21.48
N PRO A 173 -16.62 -4.12 22.60
CA PRO A 173 -16.95 -5.44 23.18
C PRO A 173 -18.43 -5.64 23.50
N SER A 174 -19.18 -4.57 23.78
CA SER A 174 -20.62 -4.63 24.05
C SER A 174 -21.46 -5.06 22.84
N LEU A 175 -20.91 -5.04 21.62
CA LEU A 175 -21.58 -5.53 20.41
C LEU A 175 -21.50 -7.06 20.25
N GLY A 176 -20.74 -7.77 21.10
CA GLY A 176 -20.64 -9.23 21.06
C GLY A 176 -19.69 -9.73 19.97
N ARG A 177 -20.12 -10.73 19.16
CA ARG A 177 -19.24 -11.40 18.18
C ARG A 177 -18.81 -10.53 17.01
N GLN A 178 -19.64 -9.57 16.61
CA GLN A 178 -19.35 -8.61 15.54
C GLN A 178 -19.02 -7.27 16.19
N ASP A 179 -17.84 -7.15 16.77
CA ASP A 179 -17.43 -6.02 17.59
C ASP A 179 -16.36 -5.12 16.95
N ILE A 180 -15.74 -5.57 15.84
CA ILE A 180 -14.71 -4.78 15.18
C ILE A 180 -15.32 -3.57 14.48
N THR A 181 -14.81 -2.41 14.84
CA THR A 181 -15.30 -1.10 14.38
C THR A 181 -14.10 -0.24 13.95
N LEU A 182 -14.31 0.64 12.99
CA LEU A 182 -13.31 1.59 12.52
C LEU A 182 -13.60 2.97 13.12
N PHE A 183 -12.55 3.59 13.67
CA PHE A 183 -12.62 4.89 14.31
C PHE A 183 -11.69 5.87 13.60
N LEU A 184 -12.23 7.02 13.19
CA LEU A 184 -11.43 8.11 12.62
C LEU A 184 -11.07 9.08 13.75
N VAL A 185 -9.79 9.17 14.09
CA VAL A 185 -9.28 10.09 15.10
C VAL A 185 -8.25 11.05 14.52
N ALA A 186 -8.13 12.23 15.11
CA ALA A 186 -7.20 13.25 14.66
C ALA A 186 -5.92 13.28 15.50
N ARG A 187 -4.80 13.71 14.90
CA ARG A 187 -3.59 14.10 15.62
C ARG A 187 -3.92 15.20 16.64
N GLY A 188 -3.37 15.08 17.83
CA GLY A 188 -3.58 16.06 18.90
C GLY A 188 -4.91 15.92 19.65
N GLN A 189 -5.76 14.96 19.30
CA GLN A 189 -6.91 14.60 20.11
C GLN A 189 -6.42 14.08 21.47
N PRO A 190 -7.00 14.54 22.61
CA PRO A 190 -6.61 14.04 23.94
C PRO A 190 -6.66 12.52 24.00
N GLY A 191 -5.61 11.90 24.55
CA GLY A 191 -5.47 10.45 24.61
C GLY A 191 -4.89 9.78 23.35
N VAL A 192 -4.54 10.54 22.30
CA VAL A 192 -3.86 10.03 21.11
C VAL A 192 -2.42 10.52 21.10
N ALA A 193 -1.46 9.59 21.19
CA ALA A 193 -0.03 9.89 21.11
C ALA A 193 0.59 9.14 19.92
N LEU A 194 1.38 9.85 19.11
CA LEU A 194 2.13 9.29 17.99
C LEU A 194 3.59 9.18 18.39
N GLY A 195 4.16 7.98 18.27
CA GLY A 195 5.56 7.74 18.58
C GLY A 195 6.50 8.14 17.43
N PRO A 196 7.82 8.05 17.65
CA PRO A 196 8.83 8.36 16.65
C PRO A 196 8.82 7.33 15.51
N GLY A 197 9.42 7.72 14.38
CA GLY A 197 9.68 6.80 13.28
C GLY A 197 10.66 5.70 13.66
N GLU A 198 10.39 4.48 13.19
CA GLU A 198 11.27 3.33 13.33
C GLU A 198 12.45 3.42 12.35
N ASP A 199 13.64 2.95 12.76
CA ASP A 199 14.82 2.87 11.88
C ASP A 199 14.77 1.60 11.04
N LEU A 200 14.10 1.68 9.90
CA LEU A 200 13.84 0.53 9.02
C LEU A 200 15.01 0.26 8.05
N LEU A 201 15.11 -0.99 7.60
CA LEU A 201 16.07 -1.43 6.60
C LEU A 201 15.90 -0.69 5.27
N GLY A 202 14.67 -0.57 4.78
CA GLY A 202 14.27 0.06 3.53
C GLY A 202 13.02 0.91 3.71
N GLN A 203 12.51 1.50 2.62
CA GLN A 203 11.36 2.39 2.63
C GLN A 203 11.51 3.55 3.63
N ARG A 204 12.73 4.02 3.82
CA ARG A 204 13.13 4.92 4.89
C ARG A 204 12.51 6.32 4.81
N SER A 205 12.02 6.72 3.65
CA SER A 205 11.25 7.96 3.44
C SER A 205 9.76 7.83 3.76
N SER A 206 9.32 6.63 4.23
CA SER A 206 7.97 6.37 4.71
C SER A 206 7.98 6.15 6.22
N PRO A 207 7.79 7.21 7.03
CA PRO A 207 7.84 7.06 8.48
C PRO A 207 6.80 6.06 8.96
N THR A 208 7.27 5.05 9.65
CA THR A 208 6.45 3.98 10.24
C THR A 208 6.68 4.01 11.74
N GLY A 209 5.64 3.90 12.55
CA GLY A 209 5.82 4.01 14.00
C GLY A 209 4.58 3.61 14.79
N PRO A 210 4.68 3.67 16.14
CA PRO A 210 3.61 3.30 17.04
C PRO A 210 2.59 4.43 17.25
N ILE A 211 1.39 4.03 17.70
CA ILE A 211 0.32 4.90 18.17
C ILE A 211 -0.12 4.38 19.53
N GLU A 212 -0.18 5.25 20.51
CA GLU A 212 -0.72 4.96 21.84
C GLU A 212 -2.07 5.64 22.01
N LEU A 213 -3.06 4.87 22.44
CA LEU A 213 -4.41 5.33 22.74
C LEU A 213 -4.64 5.14 24.24
N ARG A 214 -4.85 6.24 24.96
CA ARG A 214 -5.10 6.25 26.41
C ARG A 214 -6.35 7.08 26.69
N ASP A 215 -7.48 6.38 26.80
CA ASP A 215 -8.79 6.97 27.03
C ASP A 215 -9.15 8.06 26.00
N ALA A 216 -8.78 7.84 24.74
CA ALA A 216 -9.11 8.75 23.66
C ALA A 216 -10.63 8.77 23.43
N ARG A 217 -11.27 9.94 23.62
CA ARG A 217 -12.73 10.06 23.49
C ARG A 217 -13.15 9.97 22.03
N VAL A 218 -14.11 9.09 21.76
CA VAL A 218 -14.75 8.94 20.44
C VAL A 218 -16.26 8.88 20.60
N THR A 219 -16.95 9.32 19.58
CA THR A 219 -18.41 9.34 19.51
C THR A 219 -18.89 8.57 18.29
N ALA A 220 -20.19 8.46 18.09
CA ALA A 220 -20.75 7.87 16.88
C ALA A 220 -20.36 8.64 15.60
N ALA A 221 -20.02 9.93 15.70
CA ALA A 221 -19.54 10.72 14.57
C ALA A 221 -18.14 10.30 14.07
N ASP A 222 -17.38 9.62 14.93
CA ASP A 222 -16.01 9.16 14.62
C ASP A 222 -16.00 7.74 14.03
N PHE A 223 -17.14 7.03 13.99
CA PHE A 223 -17.22 5.72 13.36
C PHE A 223 -17.16 5.85 11.83
N VAL A 224 -16.40 4.96 11.19
CA VAL A 224 -16.35 4.85 9.72
C VAL A 224 -17.04 3.56 9.31
N GLY A 225 -18.13 3.68 8.59
CA GLY A 225 -19.07 2.57 8.35
C GLY A 225 -19.90 2.22 9.59
N GLU A 226 -20.58 1.08 9.53
CA GLU A 226 -21.42 0.60 10.61
C GLU A 226 -20.61 -0.02 11.74
N PRO A 227 -20.89 0.30 13.02
CA PRO A 227 -20.29 -0.36 14.17
C PRO A 227 -20.44 -1.88 14.09
N GLY A 228 -19.37 -2.62 14.39
CA GLY A 228 -19.35 -4.07 14.30
C GLY A 228 -19.06 -4.63 12.89
N ASN A 229 -19.16 -3.83 11.84
CA ASN A 229 -18.88 -4.26 10.46
C ASN A 229 -17.46 -3.89 9.98
N GLY A 230 -16.61 -3.42 10.89
CA GLY A 230 -15.27 -2.93 10.55
C GLY A 230 -14.36 -3.97 9.89
N LEU A 231 -14.54 -5.26 10.19
CA LEU A 231 -13.74 -6.32 9.56
C LEU A 231 -14.07 -6.48 8.07
N ALA A 232 -15.36 -6.42 7.69
CA ALA A 232 -15.78 -6.48 6.29
C ALA A 232 -15.27 -5.27 5.50
N THR A 233 -15.41 -4.06 6.08
CA THR A 233 -14.87 -2.82 5.52
C THR A 233 -13.36 -2.91 5.31
N LEU A 234 -12.63 -3.44 6.30
CA LEU A 234 -11.17 -3.61 6.20
C LEU A 234 -10.78 -4.61 5.11
N TYR A 235 -11.50 -5.71 4.94
CA TYR A 235 -11.21 -6.67 3.86
C TYR A 235 -11.48 -6.12 2.46
N SER A 236 -12.49 -5.27 2.30
CA SER A 236 -12.73 -4.56 1.05
C SER A 236 -11.55 -3.62 0.73
N PHE A 237 -11.13 -2.83 1.69
CA PHE A 237 -9.96 -1.96 1.59
C PHE A 237 -8.67 -2.74 1.25
N LEU A 238 -8.43 -3.91 1.89
CA LEU A 238 -7.22 -4.70 1.64
C LEU A 238 -7.10 -5.18 0.18
N SER A 239 -8.21 -5.33 -0.55
CA SER A 239 -8.14 -5.66 -1.98
C SER A 239 -7.60 -4.50 -2.80
N PHE A 240 -8.03 -3.27 -2.49
CA PHE A 240 -7.47 -2.05 -3.08
C PHE A 240 -5.98 -1.88 -2.71
N ASP A 241 -5.64 -1.99 -1.43
CA ASP A 241 -4.26 -1.87 -0.94
C ASP A 241 -3.32 -2.85 -1.66
N ARG A 242 -3.69 -4.13 -1.74
CA ARG A 242 -2.87 -5.20 -2.34
C ARG A 242 -2.63 -5.01 -3.84
N LEU A 243 -3.62 -4.57 -4.61
CA LEU A 243 -3.41 -4.31 -6.04
C LEU A 243 -2.43 -3.17 -6.28
N MET A 244 -2.39 -2.17 -5.38
CA MET A 244 -1.46 -1.05 -5.46
C MET A 244 0.00 -1.49 -5.37
N TYR A 245 0.33 -2.55 -4.61
CA TYR A 245 1.68 -3.13 -4.61
C TYR A 245 2.08 -3.66 -5.99
N GLY A 246 1.15 -4.30 -6.71
CA GLY A 246 1.40 -4.79 -8.07
C GLY A 246 1.72 -3.65 -9.04
N ILE A 247 0.94 -2.57 -8.98
CA ILE A 247 1.17 -1.37 -9.81
C ILE A 247 2.50 -0.69 -9.44
N ALA A 248 2.78 -0.53 -8.14
CA ALA A 248 4.03 0.07 -7.66
C ALA A 248 5.26 -0.69 -8.17
N VAL A 249 5.26 -2.02 -8.02
CA VAL A 249 6.37 -2.86 -8.49
C VAL A 249 6.52 -2.81 -10.01
N ALA A 250 5.42 -2.84 -10.76
CA ALA A 250 5.46 -2.71 -12.20
C ALA A 250 6.07 -1.36 -12.65
N GLY A 251 5.68 -0.26 -11.98
CA GLY A 251 6.24 1.06 -12.25
C GLY A 251 7.73 1.14 -11.91
N VAL A 252 8.11 0.72 -10.71
CA VAL A 252 9.51 0.81 -10.23
C VAL A 252 10.47 -0.06 -11.05
N LEU A 253 10.03 -1.23 -11.51
CA LEU A 253 10.89 -2.12 -12.33
C LEU A 253 11.14 -1.56 -13.74
N GLU A 254 10.33 -0.65 -14.25
CA GLU A 254 10.54 -0.05 -15.59
C GLU A 254 11.91 0.64 -15.69
N PRO A 255 12.25 1.68 -14.89
CA PRO A 255 13.56 2.32 -14.94
C PRO A 255 14.69 1.42 -14.42
N VAL A 256 14.40 0.47 -13.53
CA VAL A 256 15.40 -0.50 -13.04
C VAL A 256 15.90 -1.39 -14.18
N ILE A 257 14.99 -1.89 -15.03
CA ILE A 257 15.34 -2.70 -16.21
C ILE A 257 16.12 -1.85 -17.22
N GLU A 258 15.68 -0.60 -17.49
CA GLU A 258 16.41 0.32 -18.38
C GLU A 258 17.86 0.54 -17.90
N ARG A 259 18.04 0.79 -16.61
CA ARG A 259 19.37 0.99 -15.99
C ARG A 259 20.21 -0.27 -16.05
N ALA A 260 19.61 -1.45 -15.83
CA ALA A 260 20.29 -2.73 -15.96
C ALA A 260 20.71 -3.00 -17.41
N MET A 261 19.84 -2.74 -18.40
CA MET A 261 20.17 -2.83 -19.84
C MET A 261 21.34 -1.94 -20.22
N ALA A 262 21.33 -0.67 -19.80
CA ALA A 262 22.44 0.25 -20.05
C ALA A 262 23.76 -0.27 -19.48
N ARG A 263 23.73 -0.85 -18.25
CA ARG A 263 24.88 -1.45 -17.58
C ARG A 263 25.45 -2.61 -18.36
N ILE A 264 24.63 -3.60 -18.72
CA ILE A 264 25.10 -4.81 -19.38
C ILE A 264 25.56 -4.59 -20.82
N SER A 265 25.00 -3.57 -21.49
CA SER A 265 25.40 -3.18 -22.85
C SER A 265 26.77 -2.49 -22.88
N SER A 266 27.14 -1.78 -21.81
CA SER A 266 28.39 -1.01 -21.75
C SER A 266 29.53 -1.75 -21.07
N ARG A 267 29.24 -2.66 -20.11
CA ARG A 267 30.26 -3.37 -19.34
C ARG A 267 30.84 -4.55 -20.13
N ILE A 268 32.13 -4.54 -20.35
CA ILE A 268 32.87 -5.64 -21.03
C ILE A 268 33.39 -6.63 -19.99
N ALA A 269 33.17 -7.92 -20.23
CA ALA A 269 33.79 -9.03 -19.51
C ALA A 269 34.12 -10.14 -20.50
N PHE A 270 35.26 -10.77 -20.33
CA PHE A 270 35.79 -11.84 -21.25
C PHE A 270 35.81 -11.40 -22.72
N GLY A 271 36.05 -10.10 -22.98
CA GLY A 271 36.21 -9.55 -24.34
C GLY A 271 34.91 -9.13 -25.03
N VAL A 272 33.75 -9.36 -24.43
CA VAL A 272 32.42 -9.00 -24.99
C VAL A 272 31.55 -8.25 -23.98
N PRO A 273 30.53 -7.51 -24.41
CA PRO A 273 29.53 -6.94 -23.51
C PRO A 273 28.86 -7.98 -22.62
N LEU A 274 28.53 -7.63 -21.39
CA LEU A 274 27.78 -8.54 -20.50
C LEU A 274 26.44 -8.98 -21.13
N ALA A 275 25.86 -8.18 -21.99
CA ALA A 275 24.62 -8.49 -22.71
C ALA A 275 24.71 -9.71 -23.64
N GLU A 276 25.92 -10.15 -23.99
CA GLU A 276 26.14 -11.34 -24.83
C GLU A 276 26.18 -12.65 -24.03
N HIS A 277 26.17 -12.60 -22.71
CA HIS A 277 26.17 -13.77 -21.85
C HIS A 277 24.72 -14.19 -21.48
N GLU A 278 24.37 -15.45 -21.80
CA GLU A 278 23.00 -15.97 -21.61
C GLU A 278 22.51 -15.88 -20.15
N TYR A 279 23.36 -16.20 -19.16
CA TYR A 279 23.01 -16.04 -17.72
C TYR A 279 22.77 -14.60 -17.28
N ILE A 280 23.25 -13.63 -18.04
CA ILE A 280 22.96 -12.21 -17.81
C ILE A 280 21.63 -11.83 -18.45
N GLN A 281 21.37 -12.31 -19.67
CA GLN A 281 20.11 -12.10 -20.38
C GLN A 281 18.93 -12.67 -19.58
N GLU A 282 19.05 -13.88 -19.03
CA GLU A 282 18.05 -14.54 -18.17
C GLU A 282 17.60 -13.63 -17.04
N LYS A 283 18.51 -12.96 -16.33
CA LYS A 283 18.19 -12.06 -15.22
C LYS A 283 17.27 -10.90 -15.64
N LEU A 284 17.51 -10.30 -16.79
CA LEU A 284 16.66 -9.22 -17.31
C LEU A 284 15.31 -9.73 -17.78
N VAL A 285 15.27 -10.91 -18.39
CA VAL A 285 14.01 -11.57 -18.79
C VAL A 285 13.15 -11.84 -17.55
N ASP A 286 13.72 -12.33 -16.46
CA ASP A 286 13.01 -12.58 -15.20
C ASP A 286 12.52 -11.30 -14.54
N MET A 287 13.31 -10.20 -14.58
CA MET A 287 12.86 -8.88 -14.11
C MET A 287 11.68 -8.38 -14.95
N LYS A 288 11.76 -8.50 -16.29
CA LYS A 288 10.68 -8.12 -17.20
C LYS A 288 9.43 -8.94 -16.97
N LEU A 289 9.57 -10.27 -16.79
CA LEU A 289 8.46 -11.16 -16.45
C LEU A 289 7.79 -10.75 -15.12
N THR A 290 8.61 -10.44 -14.11
CA THR A 290 8.12 -9.95 -12.81
C THR A 290 7.32 -8.66 -12.97
N MET A 291 7.84 -7.71 -13.73
CA MET A 291 7.17 -6.43 -14.01
C MET A 291 5.80 -6.64 -14.67
N GLU A 292 5.75 -7.43 -15.76
CA GLU A 292 4.51 -7.67 -16.49
C GLU A 292 3.51 -8.49 -15.67
N THR A 293 3.95 -9.53 -14.98
CA THR A 293 3.09 -10.34 -14.11
C THR A 293 2.46 -9.49 -13.02
N SER A 294 3.25 -8.62 -12.38
CA SER A 294 2.76 -7.70 -11.34
C SER A 294 1.70 -6.75 -11.89
N ARG A 295 1.95 -6.16 -13.06
CA ARG A 295 1.04 -5.24 -13.76
C ARG A 295 -0.28 -5.92 -14.10
N TRP A 296 -0.24 -7.03 -14.82
CA TRP A 296 -1.44 -7.69 -15.33
C TRP A 296 -2.31 -8.30 -14.24
N LEU A 297 -1.71 -8.86 -13.20
CA LEU A 297 -2.45 -9.34 -12.02
C LEU A 297 -3.11 -8.18 -11.27
N ALA A 298 -2.43 -7.04 -11.13
CA ALA A 298 -3.01 -5.85 -10.51
C ALA A 298 -4.17 -5.27 -11.35
N TYR A 299 -4.05 -5.23 -12.67
CA TYR A 299 -5.13 -4.80 -13.56
C TYR A 299 -6.32 -5.76 -13.51
N SER A 300 -6.08 -7.07 -13.42
CA SER A 300 -7.14 -8.07 -13.21
C SER A 300 -7.87 -7.81 -11.89
N ALA A 301 -7.13 -7.56 -10.81
CA ALA A 301 -7.71 -7.24 -9.50
C ALA A 301 -8.53 -5.93 -9.55
N ALA A 302 -8.03 -4.90 -10.22
CA ALA A 302 -8.72 -3.62 -10.40
C ALA A 302 -10.03 -3.78 -11.18
N ALA A 303 -10.01 -4.57 -12.25
CA ALA A 303 -11.20 -4.85 -13.05
C ALA A 303 -12.29 -5.55 -12.23
N GLU A 304 -11.92 -6.53 -11.39
CA GLU A 304 -12.86 -7.21 -10.51
C GLU A 304 -13.36 -6.29 -9.37
N LEU A 305 -12.49 -5.42 -8.85
CA LEU A 305 -12.87 -4.43 -7.84
C LEU A 305 -13.89 -3.42 -8.40
N CYS A 306 -13.70 -2.94 -9.63
CA CYS A 306 -14.65 -2.05 -10.31
C CYS A 306 -16.04 -2.68 -10.52
N ARG A 307 -16.09 -4.01 -10.64
CA ARG A 307 -17.35 -4.78 -10.76
C ARG A 307 -17.97 -5.14 -9.42
N ALA A 308 -17.36 -4.75 -8.30
CA ALA A 308 -17.72 -5.22 -6.95
C ALA A 308 -17.75 -6.76 -6.84
N ASN A 309 -16.89 -7.45 -7.59
CA ASN A 309 -16.84 -8.91 -7.60
C ASN A 309 -16.02 -9.42 -6.41
N PRO A 310 -16.54 -10.39 -5.62
CA PRO A 310 -15.79 -11.03 -4.53
C PRO A 310 -14.45 -11.65 -4.95
N ALA A 311 -14.28 -12.04 -6.22
CA ALA A 311 -13.02 -12.54 -6.76
C ALA A 311 -11.89 -11.51 -6.70
N SER A 312 -12.19 -10.21 -6.55
CA SER A 312 -11.18 -9.15 -6.39
C SER A 312 -10.19 -9.43 -5.27
N SER A 313 -10.63 -10.03 -4.16
CA SER A 313 -9.77 -10.39 -3.03
C SER A 313 -8.70 -11.43 -3.39
N MET A 314 -9.06 -12.46 -4.17
CA MET A 314 -8.11 -13.46 -4.65
C MET A 314 -7.14 -12.85 -5.66
N GLN A 315 -7.65 -12.10 -6.65
CA GLN A 315 -6.82 -11.46 -7.67
C GLN A 315 -5.84 -10.46 -7.06
N ALA A 316 -6.27 -9.65 -6.09
CA ALA A 316 -5.40 -8.73 -5.38
C ALA A 316 -4.30 -9.45 -4.56
N SER A 317 -4.63 -10.60 -3.96
CA SER A 317 -3.64 -11.42 -3.26
C SER A 317 -2.63 -12.06 -4.21
N LEU A 318 -3.05 -12.49 -5.41
CA LEU A 318 -2.15 -12.98 -6.46
C LEU A 318 -1.21 -11.87 -6.94
N ALA A 319 -1.74 -10.67 -7.21
CA ALA A 319 -0.96 -9.52 -7.61
C ALA A 319 0.12 -9.16 -6.57
N LYS A 320 -0.30 -9.05 -5.30
CA LYS A 320 0.61 -8.71 -4.20
C LYS A 320 1.68 -9.79 -3.98
N LEU A 321 1.32 -11.06 -4.02
CA LEU A 321 2.25 -12.18 -3.85
C LEU A 321 3.30 -12.19 -4.97
N ALA A 322 2.88 -12.13 -6.23
CA ALA A 322 3.78 -12.11 -7.37
C ALA A 322 4.71 -10.90 -7.33
N ALA A 323 4.18 -9.71 -7.06
CA ALA A 323 4.94 -8.47 -6.98
C ALA A 323 5.99 -8.50 -5.87
N SER A 324 5.61 -8.87 -4.64
CA SER A 324 6.52 -8.84 -3.49
C SER A 324 7.65 -9.86 -3.60
N GLU A 325 7.36 -11.09 -4.00
CA GLU A 325 8.38 -12.14 -4.17
C GLU A 325 9.27 -11.86 -5.40
N GLY A 326 8.65 -11.39 -6.49
CA GLY A 326 9.37 -11.07 -7.71
C GLY A 326 10.33 -9.89 -7.56
N MET A 327 9.90 -8.83 -6.86
CA MET A 327 10.75 -7.65 -6.65
C MET A 327 11.96 -7.94 -5.75
N VAL A 328 11.83 -8.82 -4.74
CA VAL A 328 12.97 -9.26 -3.93
C VAL A 328 13.99 -10.01 -4.80
N ARG A 329 13.52 -10.94 -5.65
CA ARG A 329 14.40 -11.64 -6.61
C ARG A 329 15.07 -10.66 -7.57
N ALA A 330 14.31 -9.74 -8.16
CA ALA A 330 14.83 -8.70 -9.05
C ALA A 330 15.91 -7.84 -8.36
N GLY A 331 15.71 -7.46 -7.09
CA GLY A 331 16.68 -6.70 -6.30
C GLY A 331 17.98 -7.46 -6.06
N LEU A 332 17.91 -8.76 -5.76
CA LEU A 332 19.09 -9.63 -5.63
C LEU A 332 19.86 -9.75 -6.94
N GLU A 333 19.16 -10.02 -8.03
CA GLU A 333 19.77 -10.14 -9.35
C GLU A 333 20.34 -8.82 -9.85
N LEU A 334 19.71 -7.69 -9.50
CA LEU A 334 20.22 -6.36 -9.82
C LEU A 334 21.56 -6.09 -9.14
N ILE A 335 21.70 -6.41 -7.85
CA ILE A 335 22.97 -6.30 -7.13
C ILE A 335 24.04 -7.17 -7.83
N GLN A 336 23.70 -8.40 -8.20
CA GLN A 336 24.61 -9.31 -8.88
C GLN A 336 25.06 -8.76 -10.25
N LEU A 337 24.15 -8.16 -11.04
CA LEU A 337 24.44 -7.56 -12.33
C LEU A 337 25.43 -6.38 -12.24
N PHE A 338 25.28 -5.58 -11.19
CA PHE A 338 26.14 -4.42 -10.96
C PHE A 338 27.45 -4.77 -10.23
N GLY A 339 27.53 -5.96 -9.61
CA GLY A 339 28.67 -6.41 -8.84
C GLY A 339 28.93 -5.51 -7.63
N HIS A 340 30.18 -5.12 -7.38
CA HIS A 340 30.53 -4.27 -6.23
C HIS A 340 29.77 -2.94 -6.22
N GLU A 341 29.57 -2.32 -7.37
CA GLU A 341 28.77 -1.11 -7.50
C GLU A 341 27.32 -1.32 -7.02
N GLY A 342 26.72 -2.48 -7.30
CA GLY A 342 25.37 -2.84 -6.81
C GLY A 342 25.29 -3.04 -5.30
N TYR A 343 26.41 -3.30 -4.64
CA TYR A 343 26.51 -3.47 -3.19
C TYR A 343 26.89 -2.17 -2.46
N ASP A 344 27.37 -1.15 -3.20
CA ASP A 344 27.72 0.16 -2.64
C ASP A 344 26.49 1.05 -2.55
N ARG A 345 26.20 1.58 -1.35
CA ARG A 345 25.10 2.53 -1.08
C ARG A 345 25.14 3.79 -1.95
N ALA A 346 26.33 4.24 -2.38
CA ALA A 346 26.46 5.41 -3.22
C ALA A 346 25.77 5.25 -4.58
N SER A 347 25.65 4.03 -5.08
CA SER A 347 24.96 3.72 -6.35
C SER A 347 23.43 3.78 -6.25
N GLY A 348 22.88 3.52 -5.06
CA GLY A 348 21.43 3.36 -4.81
C GLY A 348 20.82 2.10 -5.41
N ILE A 349 21.63 1.19 -5.98
CA ILE A 349 21.16 -0.07 -6.55
C ILE A 349 20.63 -1.00 -5.45
N GLU A 350 21.38 -1.12 -4.35
CA GLU A 350 21.02 -1.96 -3.20
C GLU A 350 19.70 -1.54 -2.54
N ARG A 351 19.29 -0.28 -2.72
CA ARG A 351 18.04 0.26 -2.17
C ARG A 351 16.83 -0.50 -2.71
N VAL A 352 16.86 -0.93 -3.98
CA VAL A 352 15.78 -1.73 -4.58
C VAL A 352 15.52 -3.01 -3.77
N LEU A 353 16.57 -3.70 -3.31
CA LEU A 353 16.43 -4.89 -2.47
C LEU A 353 15.96 -4.57 -1.05
N ARG A 354 16.51 -3.49 -0.43
CA ARG A 354 16.10 -3.09 0.92
C ARG A 354 14.61 -2.75 0.96
N ASP A 355 14.15 -1.96 0.00
CA ASP A 355 12.76 -1.55 -0.13
C ASP A 355 11.83 -2.72 -0.45
N ALA A 356 12.26 -3.63 -1.34
CA ALA A 356 11.50 -4.82 -1.72
C ALA A 356 11.22 -5.76 -0.55
N THR A 357 12.15 -5.88 0.40
CA THR A 357 12.04 -6.82 1.52
C THR A 357 10.80 -6.54 2.38
N ALA A 358 10.47 -5.27 2.61
CA ALA A 358 9.30 -4.87 3.37
C ALA A 358 7.96 -5.26 2.71
N LEU A 359 7.94 -5.40 1.38
CA LEU A 359 6.72 -5.78 0.66
C LEU A 359 6.22 -7.19 1.02
N ARG A 360 7.11 -8.06 1.50
CA ARG A 360 6.72 -9.40 1.95
C ARG A 360 5.95 -9.38 3.28
N LEU A 361 6.03 -8.27 4.02
CA LEU A 361 5.46 -8.09 5.36
C LEU A 361 4.18 -7.23 5.31
N ALA A 362 4.25 -6.08 4.66
CA ALA A 362 3.17 -5.08 4.60
C ALA A 362 1.96 -5.57 3.77
N GLY A 363 0.76 -5.05 4.04
CA GLY A 363 -0.48 -5.45 3.33
C GLY A 363 -0.90 -6.91 3.57
N GLY A 364 -0.37 -7.55 4.61
CA GLY A 364 -0.44 -8.98 4.93
C GLY A 364 0.73 -9.76 4.33
N THR A 365 1.35 -10.61 5.15
CA THR A 365 2.58 -11.36 4.79
C THR A 365 2.37 -12.28 3.58
N THR A 366 3.48 -12.76 3.01
CA THR A 366 3.50 -13.80 1.97
C THR A 366 2.59 -14.98 2.31
N GLU A 367 2.63 -15.44 3.57
CA GLU A 367 1.82 -16.56 4.07
C GLU A 367 0.34 -16.21 4.11
N MET A 368 0.01 -14.97 4.49
CA MET A 368 -1.39 -14.50 4.49
C MET A 368 -1.95 -14.40 3.07
N GLN A 369 -1.16 -13.99 2.08
CA GLN A 369 -1.60 -14.02 0.69
C GLN A 369 -1.87 -15.47 0.23
N LYS A 370 -0.95 -16.39 0.49
CA LYS A 370 -1.11 -17.81 0.18
C LYS A 370 -2.36 -18.40 0.85
N LYS A 371 -2.57 -18.09 2.14
CA LYS A 371 -3.76 -18.53 2.90
C LYS A 371 -5.05 -17.99 2.27
N ASN A 372 -5.08 -16.71 1.88
CA ASN A 372 -6.25 -16.12 1.24
C ASN A 372 -6.55 -16.76 -0.13
N ILE A 373 -5.53 -16.94 -0.96
CA ILE A 373 -5.65 -17.60 -2.27
C ILE A 373 -6.18 -19.03 -2.08
N PHE A 374 -5.59 -19.80 -1.16
CA PHE A 374 -6.02 -21.18 -0.90
C PHE A 374 -7.48 -21.25 -0.41
N LYS A 375 -7.92 -20.31 0.43
CA LYS A 375 -9.31 -20.21 0.87
C LYS A 375 -10.27 -20.08 -0.32
N HIS A 376 -9.94 -19.22 -1.28
CA HIS A 376 -10.77 -19.05 -2.49
C HIS A 376 -10.78 -20.31 -3.38
N LEU A 377 -9.63 -20.97 -3.55
CA LEU A 377 -9.53 -22.22 -4.30
C LEU A 377 -10.40 -23.33 -3.65
N SER A 378 -10.32 -23.48 -2.34
CA SER A 378 -11.10 -24.49 -1.63
C SER A 378 -12.61 -24.24 -1.67
N LEU A 379 -13.05 -22.97 -1.63
CA LEU A 379 -14.47 -22.62 -1.79
C LEU A 379 -15.01 -22.95 -3.17
N SER A 380 -14.22 -22.75 -4.23
CA SER A 380 -14.61 -23.05 -5.60
C SER A 380 -14.67 -24.56 -5.88
N THR A 381 -13.86 -25.36 -5.18
CA THR A 381 -13.72 -26.81 -5.44
C THR A 381 -14.60 -27.67 -4.52
N LEU A 382 -14.74 -27.28 -3.24
CA LEU A 382 -15.36 -28.10 -2.20
C LEU A 382 -16.77 -27.63 -1.78
N GLY A 383 -17.22 -26.46 -2.28
CA GLY A 383 -18.50 -25.85 -1.89
C GLY A 383 -18.52 -25.29 -0.45
N PRO A 384 -19.56 -24.52 -0.10
CA PRO A 384 -19.62 -23.80 1.18
C PRO A 384 -19.69 -24.69 2.43
N GLN A 385 -20.03 -25.96 2.31
CA GLN A 385 -20.29 -26.83 3.46
C GLN A 385 -19.04 -27.32 4.20
N HIS A 386 -17.84 -27.24 3.61
CA HIS A 386 -16.60 -27.71 4.25
C HIS A 386 -15.96 -26.71 5.21
N HIS A 387 -16.33 -25.43 5.19
CA HIS A 387 -15.73 -24.41 6.05
C HIS A 387 -16.44 -24.19 7.39
N ALA A 388 -17.68 -24.61 7.53
CA ALA A 388 -18.43 -24.46 8.80
C ALA A 388 -17.86 -25.30 9.97
N LYS A 389 -17.00 -26.29 9.67
CA LYS A 389 -16.40 -27.18 10.69
C LYS A 389 -15.08 -26.67 11.29
N ASN A 390 -14.43 -25.67 10.70
CA ASN A 390 -13.11 -25.19 11.16
C ASN A 390 -13.13 -23.84 11.91
N ASP A 391 -14.25 -23.13 11.95
CA ASP A 391 -14.38 -21.87 12.70
C ASP A 391 -14.89 -22.04 14.14
N GLY A 392 -15.07 -23.27 14.59
CA GLY A 392 -15.71 -23.62 15.87
C GLY A 392 -14.86 -24.33 16.93
N SER A 393 -13.56 -24.58 16.67
CA SER A 393 -12.72 -25.24 17.69
C SER A 393 -11.21 -24.96 17.43
N ARG A 394 -10.68 -23.96 18.10
CA ARG A 394 -9.38 -23.90 18.81
C ARG A 394 -9.09 -22.49 19.24
#